data_8cfe615e9acde5d28427180996d10c86
#
_entry.id   8cfe615e9acde5d28427180996d10c86
#
_cell.length_a   1.000
_cell.length_b   1.000
_cell.length_c   1.000
_cell.angle_alpha   90.00
_cell.angle_beta   90.00
_cell.angle_gamma   90.00
#
_symmetry.space_group_name_H-M   'P 1'
#
loop_
_entity.id
_entity.type
_entity.pdbx_description
1 polymer ?
#
loop_
_entity_poly.entity_id
_entity_poly.type
_entity_poly.pdbx_seq_one_letter_code
_entity_poly.pdbx_strand_id
1 'polypeptide(L)'
;PEIVFGKFKLLSNVSDEVNVMLARVLAFVVVLVLSVIGNALYLHYRRKVRIKGHNYSIQIEYGDLLEMHACKKVIDFDECFTTTVGGAPSDINPDSICGQYLEKNPIQDMQSLIDNVHLKPAKSKSKFQGKERYDSGKLVPNGECLLMAFAKLDKDGRGWFFSREEFLDCLSILWNEIDKYYGQKDVCIS
;
A
#
# COMPACT_ATOMS: atom_id res chain seq x y z
N PRO A 1 45.57 19.81 1.46
CA PRO A 1 44.39 20.53 0.95
C PRO A 1 44.78 21.62 -0.06
N GLU A 2 45.98 22.17 -0.02
CA GLU A 2 46.44 23.25 -0.92
C GLU A 2 46.71 22.77 -2.37
N ILE A 3 46.92 21.50 -2.57
CA ILE A 3 47.35 20.94 -3.85
C ILE A 3 46.21 20.90 -4.89
N VAL A 4 44.96 20.87 -4.45
CA VAL A 4 43.80 20.67 -5.39
C VAL A 4 43.19 22.03 -5.79
N PHE A 5 43.26 23.06 -5.00
CA PHE A 5 42.53 24.33 -5.22
C PHE A 5 43.42 25.58 -5.42
N GLY A 6 44.74 25.44 -5.41
CA GLY A 6 45.70 26.57 -5.33
C GLY A 6 45.91 27.42 -6.57
N LYS A 7 45.31 27.09 -7.73
CA LYS A 7 45.55 27.84 -8.98
C LYS A 7 44.29 28.10 -9.84
N PHE A 8 43.12 27.91 -9.31
CA PHE A 8 41.89 28.15 -10.08
C PHE A 8 41.36 29.56 -9.76
N LYS A 9 41.58 30.53 -10.66
CA LYS A 9 40.98 31.87 -10.56
C LYS A 9 39.58 31.81 -11.19
N LEU A 10 38.55 31.82 -10.37
CA LEU A 10 37.14 31.89 -10.81
C LEU A 10 36.77 33.26 -11.37
N LEU A 11 37.35 34.33 -10.85
CA LEU A 11 37.10 35.71 -11.23
C LEU A 11 38.41 36.44 -11.36
N SER A 12 38.67 37.11 -12.51
CA SER A 12 39.90 37.84 -12.78
C SER A 12 40.05 39.18 -12.03
N ASN A 13 38.94 39.74 -11.51
CA ASN A 13 38.89 41.07 -10.89
C ASN A 13 38.82 41.04 -9.34
N VAL A 14 39.13 39.92 -8.70
CA VAL A 14 38.98 39.75 -7.25
C VAL A 14 40.29 39.26 -6.65
N SER A 15 40.57 39.62 -5.39
CA SER A 15 41.81 39.23 -4.70
C SER A 15 41.93 37.67 -4.63
N ASP A 16 43.17 37.20 -4.59
CA ASP A 16 43.42 35.72 -4.57
C ASP A 16 42.80 35.04 -3.36
N GLU A 17 42.70 35.71 -2.19
CA GLU A 17 42.06 35.18 -0.99
C GLU A 17 40.54 34.94 -1.18
N VAL A 18 39.88 35.91 -1.83
CA VAL A 18 38.43 35.78 -2.11
C VAL A 18 38.18 34.71 -3.18
N ASN A 19 39.04 34.56 -4.18
CA ASN A 19 38.94 33.48 -5.16
C ASN A 19 39.08 32.07 -4.49
N VAL A 20 39.99 31.92 -3.54
CA VAL A 20 40.15 30.68 -2.79
C VAL A 20 38.92 30.39 -1.93
N MET A 21 38.34 31.41 -1.30
CA MET A 21 37.12 31.26 -0.53
C MET A 21 35.93 30.85 -1.42
N LEU A 22 35.76 31.52 -2.57
CA LEU A 22 34.74 31.18 -3.57
C LEU A 22 34.89 29.76 -4.12
N ALA A 23 36.13 29.34 -4.42
CA ALA A 23 36.41 28.00 -4.89
C ALA A 23 36.02 26.92 -3.84
N ARG A 24 36.30 27.20 -2.55
CA ARG A 24 35.88 26.29 -1.45
C ARG A 24 34.38 26.20 -1.30
N VAL A 25 33.67 27.34 -1.37
CA VAL A 25 32.21 27.37 -1.32
C VAL A 25 31.61 26.62 -2.52
N LEU A 26 32.13 26.86 -3.73
CA LEU A 26 31.70 26.16 -4.93
C LEU A 26 31.91 24.65 -4.81
N ALA A 27 33.09 24.22 -4.36
CA ALA A 27 33.39 22.82 -4.15
C ALA A 27 32.42 22.18 -3.13
N PHE A 28 32.12 22.88 -2.03
CA PHE A 28 31.15 22.40 -1.05
C PHE A 28 29.75 22.25 -1.67
N VAL A 29 29.29 23.23 -2.44
CA VAL A 29 27.99 23.18 -3.13
C VAL A 29 27.95 22.01 -4.13
N VAL A 30 29.02 21.79 -4.91
CA VAL A 30 29.09 20.66 -5.84
C VAL A 30 29.01 19.33 -5.10
N VAL A 31 29.76 19.14 -4.02
CA VAL A 31 29.71 17.91 -3.21
C VAL A 31 28.32 17.70 -2.62
N LEU A 32 27.68 18.76 -2.13
CA LEU A 32 26.32 18.71 -1.59
C LEU A 32 25.30 18.28 -2.66
N VAL A 33 25.36 18.88 -3.85
CA VAL A 33 24.47 18.54 -4.98
C VAL A 33 24.69 17.08 -5.41
N LEU A 34 25.94 16.63 -5.55
CA LEU A 34 26.26 15.25 -5.89
C LEU A 34 25.77 14.27 -4.83
N SER A 35 25.88 14.62 -3.55
CA SER A 35 25.36 13.82 -2.44
C SER A 35 23.83 13.69 -2.50
N VAL A 36 23.13 14.79 -2.76
CA VAL A 36 21.66 14.78 -2.89
C VAL A 36 21.24 13.92 -4.08
N ILE A 37 21.88 14.11 -5.25
CA ILE A 37 21.61 13.32 -6.45
C ILE A 37 21.90 11.84 -6.19
N GLY A 38 23.06 11.52 -5.62
CA GLY A 38 23.43 10.14 -5.29
C GLY A 38 22.43 9.48 -4.34
N ASN A 39 21.98 10.21 -3.33
CA ASN A 39 20.98 9.70 -2.39
C ASN A 39 19.60 9.52 -3.04
N ALA A 40 19.18 10.47 -3.88
CA ALA A 40 17.93 10.37 -4.62
C ALA A 40 17.95 9.18 -5.60
N LEU A 41 19.05 8.96 -6.32
CA LEU A 41 19.23 7.80 -7.18
C LEU A 41 19.23 6.49 -6.37
N TYR A 42 19.95 6.45 -5.25
CA TYR A 42 19.96 5.28 -4.37
C TYR A 42 18.58 4.91 -3.87
N LEU A 43 17.77 5.87 -3.41
CA LEU A 43 16.39 5.67 -2.98
C LEU A 43 15.49 5.26 -4.16
N HIS A 44 15.70 5.85 -5.33
CA HIS A 44 14.95 5.51 -6.54
C HIS A 44 15.19 4.05 -6.99
N TYR A 45 16.42 3.56 -6.91
CA TYR A 45 16.74 2.16 -7.25
C TYR A 45 16.34 1.17 -6.14
N ARG A 46 16.24 1.61 -4.88
CA ARG A 46 15.86 0.77 -3.73
C ARG A 46 14.36 0.80 -3.46
N ARG A 47 13.54 0.59 -4.48
CA ARG A 47 12.07 0.54 -4.35
C ARG A 47 11.55 -0.71 -3.67
N LYS A 48 12.39 -1.71 -3.41
CA LYS A 48 11.98 -3.02 -2.90
C LYS A 48 12.82 -3.41 -1.71
N VAL A 49 12.16 -3.79 -0.63
CA VAL A 49 12.79 -4.39 0.56
C VAL A 49 12.24 -5.80 0.71
N ARG A 50 13.11 -6.79 0.83
CA ARG A 50 12.72 -8.19 1.00
C ARG A 50 13.21 -8.71 2.35
N ILE A 51 12.28 -9.21 3.14
CA ILE A 51 12.52 -9.90 4.41
C ILE A 51 12.30 -11.38 4.17
N LYS A 52 13.32 -12.20 4.43
CA LYS A 52 13.23 -13.65 4.31
C LYS A 52 13.04 -14.27 5.68
N GLY A 53 11.95 -15.00 5.87
CA GLY A 53 11.75 -15.93 6.98
C GLY A 53 12.22 -17.34 6.62
N HIS A 54 11.90 -18.31 7.48
CA HIS A 54 12.32 -19.71 7.26
C HIS A 54 11.59 -20.33 6.06
N ASN A 55 10.26 -20.17 5.99
CA ASN A 55 9.41 -20.74 4.93
C ASN A 55 8.61 -19.69 4.16
N TYR A 56 8.91 -18.41 4.34
CA TYR A 56 8.20 -17.31 3.68
C TYR A 56 9.15 -16.18 3.34
N SER A 57 8.73 -15.31 2.44
CA SER A 57 9.39 -14.02 2.21
C SER A 57 8.34 -12.93 2.11
N ILE A 58 8.60 -11.80 2.75
CA ILE A 58 7.77 -10.60 2.64
C ILE A 58 8.55 -9.59 1.82
N GLN A 59 7.95 -9.08 0.77
CA GLN A 59 8.50 -8.02 -0.05
C GLN A 59 7.65 -6.78 0.11
N ILE A 60 8.29 -5.68 0.50
CA ILE A 60 7.66 -4.37 0.57
C ILE A 60 8.15 -3.59 -0.62
N GLU A 61 7.24 -3.12 -1.46
CA GLU A 61 7.58 -2.32 -2.63
C GLU A 61 6.58 -1.18 -2.82
N TYR A 62 7.05 -0.15 -3.50
CA TYR A 62 6.23 1.01 -3.87
C TYR A 62 5.62 0.74 -5.25
N GLY A 63 4.30 0.80 -5.37
CA GLY A 63 3.62 0.57 -6.64
C GLY A 63 2.11 0.62 -6.52
N ASP A 64 1.43 0.53 -7.64
CA ASP A 64 -0.02 0.38 -7.70
C ASP A 64 -0.38 -1.11 -7.61
N LEU A 65 -1.14 -1.47 -6.57
CA LEU A 65 -1.61 -2.85 -6.37
C LEU A 65 -2.40 -3.35 -7.57
N LEU A 66 -3.22 -2.52 -8.18
CA LEU A 66 -4.07 -2.92 -9.30
C LEU A 66 -3.29 -3.22 -10.59
N GLU A 67 -2.10 -2.63 -10.74
CA GLU A 67 -1.20 -2.85 -11.87
C GLU A 67 -0.22 -4.03 -11.66
N MET A 68 -0.16 -4.60 -10.47
CA MET A 68 0.71 -5.74 -10.21
C MET A 68 0.27 -6.97 -11.01
N HIS A 69 1.23 -7.71 -11.54
CA HIS A 69 1.00 -8.93 -12.31
C HIS A 69 1.59 -10.16 -11.61
N ALA A 70 1.09 -11.33 -11.98
CA ALA A 70 1.55 -12.63 -11.49
C ALA A 70 1.36 -12.87 -9.97
N CYS A 71 0.49 -12.10 -9.31
CA CYS A 71 0.12 -12.29 -7.91
C CYS A 71 -1.41 -12.30 -7.72
N LYS A 72 -1.86 -12.85 -6.59
CA LYS A 72 -3.22 -12.63 -6.10
C LYS A 72 -3.26 -11.31 -5.35
N LYS A 73 -4.25 -10.47 -5.62
CA LYS A 73 -4.40 -9.13 -5.04
C LYS A 73 -5.46 -9.15 -3.96
N VAL A 74 -5.13 -8.78 -2.76
CA VAL A 74 -6.11 -8.59 -1.69
C VAL A 74 -6.68 -7.18 -1.80
N ILE A 75 -7.99 -7.09 -1.96
CA ILE A 75 -8.75 -5.82 -2.06
C ILE A 75 -9.62 -5.69 -0.81
N ASP A 76 -9.41 -4.63 -0.06
CA ASP A 76 -10.08 -4.39 1.21
C ASP A 76 -11.50 -3.85 1.00
N PHE A 77 -12.49 -4.62 1.42
CA PHE A 77 -13.90 -4.24 1.50
C PHE A 77 -14.31 -3.96 2.94
N ASP A 78 -15.50 -3.42 3.13
CA ASP A 78 -16.12 -3.39 4.45
C ASP A 78 -16.65 -4.77 4.88
N GLU A 79 -17.07 -4.87 6.13
CA GLU A 79 -17.60 -6.11 6.74
C GLU A 79 -18.88 -6.65 6.07
N CYS A 80 -19.55 -5.84 5.24
CA CYS A 80 -20.77 -6.19 4.54
C CYS A 80 -20.55 -6.44 3.04
N PHE A 81 -19.32 -6.30 2.55
CA PHE A 81 -18.97 -6.35 1.13
C PHE A 81 -19.81 -5.38 0.27
N THR A 82 -19.93 -4.15 0.71
CA THR A 82 -20.61 -3.10 -0.04
C THR A 82 -19.95 -2.90 -1.41
N THR A 83 -20.75 -2.78 -2.46
CA THR A 83 -20.27 -2.58 -3.84
C THR A 83 -20.69 -1.24 -4.43
N THR A 84 -21.45 -0.44 -3.70
CA THR A 84 -21.89 0.89 -4.15
C THR A 84 -20.73 1.87 -4.00
N VAL A 85 -20.28 2.42 -5.13
CA VAL A 85 -19.27 3.48 -5.16
C VAL A 85 -19.96 4.83 -5.26
N GLY A 86 -19.60 5.78 -4.42
CA GLY A 86 -20.26 7.10 -4.39
C GLY A 86 -19.74 8.05 -3.34
N GLY A 87 -20.56 9.08 -3.04
CA GLY A 87 -20.21 10.13 -2.11
C GLY A 87 -20.94 10.07 -0.76
N ALA A 88 -21.85 9.12 -0.58
CA ALA A 88 -22.52 8.95 0.72
C ALA A 88 -21.54 8.33 1.76
N PRO A 89 -21.72 8.60 3.06
CA PRO A 89 -20.82 8.06 4.09
C PRO A 89 -20.72 6.54 4.12
N SER A 90 -21.76 5.85 3.61
CA SER A 90 -21.85 4.39 3.50
C SER A 90 -21.34 3.83 2.18
N ASP A 91 -20.99 4.68 1.23
CA ASP A 91 -20.51 4.28 -0.07
C ASP A 91 -18.99 4.08 -0.04
N ILE A 92 -18.50 3.24 -0.93
CA ILE A 92 -17.06 3.08 -1.14
C ILE A 92 -16.52 4.35 -1.82
N ASN A 93 -15.47 4.92 -1.25
CA ASN A 93 -14.80 6.08 -1.85
C ASN A 93 -14.20 5.69 -3.21
N PRO A 94 -14.54 6.39 -4.31
CA PRO A 94 -13.99 6.09 -5.63
C PRO A 94 -12.44 6.18 -5.71
N ASP A 95 -11.82 7.04 -4.89
CA ASP A 95 -10.36 7.19 -4.86
C ASP A 95 -9.65 6.06 -4.08
N SER A 96 -10.40 5.22 -3.35
CA SER A 96 -9.83 4.06 -2.66
C SER A 96 -9.47 2.94 -3.64
N ILE A 97 -8.57 2.03 -3.23
CA ILE A 97 -8.23 0.84 -4.03
C ILE A 97 -9.49 0.00 -4.33
N CYS A 98 -10.38 -0.14 -3.34
CA CYS A 98 -11.65 -0.83 -3.51
C CYS A 98 -12.56 -0.12 -4.54
N GLY A 99 -12.68 1.21 -4.47
CA GLY A 99 -13.46 2.00 -5.42
C GLY A 99 -12.92 1.87 -6.83
N GLN A 100 -11.63 2.07 -7.03
CA GLN A 100 -10.97 1.90 -8.32
C GLN A 100 -11.08 0.47 -8.88
N TYR A 101 -11.03 -0.53 -7.99
CA TYR A 101 -11.26 -1.92 -8.38
C TYR A 101 -12.69 -2.13 -8.88
N LEU A 102 -13.70 -1.64 -8.15
CA LEU A 102 -15.11 -1.77 -8.50
C LEU A 102 -15.47 -1.01 -9.78
N GLU A 103 -14.86 0.13 -10.05
CA GLU A 103 -15.03 0.85 -11.31
C GLU A 103 -14.51 0.06 -12.52
N LYS A 104 -13.34 -0.60 -12.36
CA LYS A 104 -12.76 -1.43 -13.42
C LYS A 104 -13.43 -2.79 -13.55
N ASN A 105 -13.95 -3.33 -12.46
CA ASN A 105 -14.53 -4.67 -12.35
C ASN A 105 -15.87 -4.62 -11.61
N PRO A 106 -16.95 -4.13 -12.23
CA PRO A 106 -18.25 -4.02 -11.57
C PRO A 106 -18.76 -5.40 -11.12
N ILE A 107 -19.08 -5.55 -9.86
CA ILE A 107 -19.66 -6.76 -9.29
C ILE A 107 -21.17 -6.59 -9.26
N GLN A 108 -21.90 -7.33 -10.10
CA GLN A 108 -23.35 -7.25 -10.18
C GLN A 108 -24.06 -8.01 -9.06
N ASP A 109 -23.49 -9.13 -8.64
CA ASP A 109 -24.05 -10.01 -7.61
C ASP A 109 -22.93 -10.48 -6.66
N MET A 110 -22.70 -9.70 -5.62
CA MET A 110 -21.72 -10.01 -4.58
C MET A 110 -22.18 -11.21 -3.74
N GLN A 111 -23.50 -11.37 -3.53
CA GLN A 111 -24.02 -12.48 -2.76
C GLN A 111 -23.72 -13.82 -3.40
N SER A 112 -23.84 -13.91 -4.73
CA SER A 112 -23.48 -15.11 -5.46
C SER A 112 -22.01 -15.50 -5.29
N LEU A 113 -21.08 -14.53 -5.25
CA LEU A 113 -19.66 -14.80 -4.98
C LEU A 113 -19.45 -15.34 -3.56
N ILE A 114 -20.15 -14.78 -2.57
CA ILE A 114 -20.11 -15.20 -1.18
C ILE A 114 -20.65 -16.62 -1.01
N ASP A 115 -21.77 -16.91 -1.67
CA ASP A 115 -22.44 -18.22 -1.60
C ASP A 115 -21.60 -19.32 -2.26
N ASN A 116 -20.90 -19.02 -3.34
CA ASN A 116 -20.00 -19.94 -4.03
C ASN A 116 -18.87 -20.48 -3.14
N VAL A 117 -18.40 -19.67 -2.18
CA VAL A 117 -17.37 -20.08 -1.23
C VAL A 117 -17.94 -20.55 0.12
N HIS A 118 -19.27 -20.61 0.22
CA HIS A 118 -19.98 -20.98 1.44
C HIS A 118 -19.53 -20.16 2.67
N LEU A 119 -19.24 -18.86 2.47
CA LEU A 119 -18.82 -17.99 3.54
C LEU A 119 -19.99 -17.74 4.49
N LYS A 120 -19.80 -18.11 5.76
CA LYS A 120 -20.82 -17.92 6.78
C LYS A 120 -20.76 -16.52 7.35
N PRO A 121 -21.91 -15.85 7.50
CA PRO A 121 -21.96 -14.56 8.17
C PRO A 121 -21.54 -14.68 9.64
N ALA A 122 -21.03 -13.60 10.21
CA ALA A 122 -20.68 -13.51 11.60
C ALA A 122 -21.92 -13.64 12.50
N LYS A 123 -21.74 -14.06 13.74
CA LYS A 123 -22.85 -14.25 14.70
C LYS A 123 -23.61 -12.96 15.00
N SER A 124 -22.93 -11.82 14.96
CA SER A 124 -23.56 -10.51 15.18
C SER A 124 -23.74 -9.76 13.86
N LYS A 125 -24.80 -9.00 13.78
CA LYS A 125 -25.09 -8.11 12.65
C LYS A 125 -24.19 -6.87 12.67
N SER A 126 -24.00 -6.23 11.52
CA SER A 126 -23.35 -4.93 11.43
C SER A 126 -24.14 -3.86 12.19
N LYS A 127 -23.44 -2.87 12.74
CA LYS A 127 -24.06 -1.67 13.31
C LYS A 127 -24.77 -0.83 12.24
N PHE A 128 -24.29 -0.93 10.99
CA PHE A 128 -24.90 -0.27 9.85
C PHE A 128 -26.16 -1.01 9.40
N GLN A 129 -27.30 -0.44 9.69
CA GLN A 129 -28.63 -0.93 9.27
C GLN A 129 -28.93 -2.40 9.64
N GLY A 130 -28.18 -3.03 10.55
CA GLY A 130 -28.38 -4.43 10.91
C GLY A 130 -28.13 -5.40 9.77
N LYS A 131 -27.34 -5.03 8.76
CA LYS A 131 -26.98 -5.88 7.62
C LYS A 131 -26.18 -7.09 8.08
N GLU A 132 -26.19 -8.14 7.29
CA GLU A 132 -25.26 -9.26 7.47
C GLU A 132 -23.83 -8.77 7.32
N ARG A 133 -22.95 -9.27 8.17
CA ARG A 133 -21.54 -8.96 8.14
C ARG A 133 -20.71 -10.23 8.20
N TYR A 134 -19.47 -10.10 7.79
CA TYR A 134 -18.49 -11.18 7.79
C TYR A 134 -17.32 -10.81 8.69
N ASP A 135 -16.69 -11.82 9.28
CA ASP A 135 -15.54 -11.59 10.16
C ASP A 135 -14.36 -11.01 9.37
N SER A 136 -13.71 -10.00 9.93
CA SER A 136 -12.58 -9.33 9.30
C SER A 136 -11.44 -10.33 9.04
N GLY A 137 -10.83 -10.23 7.86
CA GLY A 137 -9.83 -11.17 7.37
C GLY A 137 -10.39 -12.31 6.53
N LYS A 138 -11.71 -12.45 6.41
CA LYS A 138 -12.34 -13.43 5.52
C LYS A 138 -12.22 -12.99 4.06
N LEU A 139 -11.98 -13.96 3.16
CA LEU A 139 -11.74 -13.73 1.75
C LEU A 139 -12.83 -14.33 0.87
N VAL A 140 -13.17 -13.60 -0.18
CA VAL A 140 -14.01 -14.04 -1.29
C VAL A 140 -13.21 -13.93 -2.59
N PRO A 141 -12.83 -15.03 -3.24
CA PRO A 141 -12.09 -14.98 -4.49
C PRO A 141 -12.95 -14.46 -5.65
N ASN A 142 -12.37 -13.55 -6.43
CA ASN A 142 -12.93 -13.09 -7.69
C ASN A 142 -11.80 -12.97 -8.73
N GLY A 143 -11.60 -14.01 -9.52
CA GLY A 143 -10.51 -14.12 -10.49
C GLY A 143 -9.13 -14.07 -9.81
N GLU A 144 -8.32 -13.08 -10.18
CA GLU A 144 -6.99 -12.87 -9.58
C GLU A 144 -7.05 -12.00 -8.30
N CYS A 145 -8.24 -11.55 -7.92
CA CYS A 145 -8.44 -10.76 -6.72
C CYS A 145 -9.06 -11.61 -5.59
N LEU A 146 -8.68 -11.28 -4.37
CA LEU A 146 -9.21 -11.82 -3.13
C LEU A 146 -9.88 -10.65 -2.39
N LEU A 147 -11.20 -10.62 -2.37
CA LEU A 147 -11.97 -9.57 -1.72
C LEU A 147 -12.00 -9.84 -0.22
N MET A 148 -11.50 -8.93 0.59
CA MET A 148 -11.35 -9.12 2.03
C MET A 148 -12.40 -8.32 2.79
N ALA A 149 -13.18 -8.97 3.64
CA ALA A 149 -13.94 -8.27 4.66
C ALA A 149 -12.95 -7.66 5.65
N PHE A 150 -12.86 -6.33 5.70
CA PHE A 150 -11.88 -5.64 6.54
C PHE A 150 -12.53 -4.58 7.43
N ALA A 151 -12.96 -3.44 6.86
CA ALA A 151 -13.45 -2.32 7.65
C ALA A 151 -14.78 -2.65 8.34
N LYS A 152 -14.86 -2.39 9.64
CA LYS A 152 -16.13 -2.41 10.38
C LYS A 152 -16.88 -1.12 10.14
N LEU A 153 -18.21 -1.20 10.12
CA LEU A 153 -19.07 -0.05 9.89
C LEU A 153 -19.73 0.44 11.19
N ASP A 154 -19.78 1.74 11.37
CA ASP A 154 -20.58 2.38 12.42
C ASP A 154 -22.07 2.47 12.00
N LYS A 155 -22.90 3.16 12.81
CA LYS A 155 -24.35 3.33 12.54
C LYS A 155 -24.62 4.13 11.26
N ASP A 156 -23.70 5.01 10.90
CA ASP A 156 -23.82 5.90 9.74
C ASP A 156 -23.19 5.27 8.46
N GLY A 157 -22.61 4.08 8.59
CA GLY A 157 -21.93 3.38 7.49
C GLY A 157 -20.48 3.80 7.29
N ARG A 158 -19.90 4.55 8.24
CA ARG A 158 -18.49 4.93 8.18
C ARG A 158 -17.61 3.83 8.70
N GLY A 159 -16.48 3.59 8.03
CA GLY A 159 -15.44 2.69 8.52
C GLY A 159 -14.81 3.18 9.83
N TRP A 160 -14.58 2.30 10.77
CA TRP A 160 -13.91 2.61 12.02
C TRP A 160 -12.72 1.68 12.28
N PHE A 161 -11.78 2.18 13.08
CA PHE A 161 -10.52 1.50 13.33
C PHE A 161 -10.67 0.32 14.29
N PHE A 162 -9.85 -0.69 14.07
CA PHE A 162 -9.69 -1.83 14.96
C PHE A 162 -8.93 -1.46 16.23
N SER A 163 -9.26 -2.15 17.33
CA SER A 163 -8.31 -2.30 18.42
C SER A 163 -7.11 -3.14 17.94
N ARG A 164 -6.00 -3.07 18.69
CA ARG A 164 -4.82 -3.90 18.37
C ARG A 164 -5.15 -5.40 18.33
N GLU A 165 -5.97 -5.86 19.26
CA GLU A 165 -6.38 -7.27 19.35
C GLU A 165 -7.22 -7.68 18.16
N GLU A 166 -8.23 -6.89 17.80
CA GLU A 166 -9.06 -7.14 16.62
C GLU A 166 -8.25 -7.15 15.32
N PHE A 167 -7.24 -6.30 15.23
CA PHE A 167 -6.34 -6.30 14.06
C PHE A 167 -5.49 -7.56 13.98
N LEU A 168 -4.96 -8.04 15.10
CA LEU A 168 -4.20 -9.29 15.15
C LEU A 168 -5.07 -10.49 14.80
N ASP A 169 -6.32 -10.52 15.28
CA ASP A 169 -7.29 -11.55 14.91
C ASP A 169 -7.61 -11.51 13.41
N CYS A 170 -7.82 -10.33 12.85
CA CYS A 170 -8.02 -10.14 11.42
C CYS A 170 -6.83 -10.70 10.61
N LEU A 171 -5.60 -10.36 10.98
CA LEU A 171 -4.41 -10.89 10.33
C LEU A 171 -4.30 -12.41 10.44
N SER A 172 -4.61 -12.98 11.60
CA SER A 172 -4.60 -14.43 11.79
C SER A 172 -5.62 -15.13 10.88
N ILE A 173 -6.82 -14.57 10.75
CA ILE A 173 -7.85 -15.09 9.86
C ILE A 173 -7.38 -14.94 8.40
N LEU A 174 -6.86 -13.77 8.03
CA LEU A 174 -6.37 -13.48 6.68
C LEU A 174 -5.30 -14.49 6.22
N TRP A 175 -4.30 -14.76 7.05
CA TRP A 175 -3.25 -15.74 6.71
C TRP A 175 -3.82 -17.13 6.46
N ASN A 176 -4.77 -17.60 7.30
CA ASN A 176 -5.45 -18.86 7.10
C ASN A 176 -6.33 -18.89 5.82
N GLU A 177 -6.92 -17.77 5.46
CA GLU A 177 -7.70 -17.66 4.21
C GLU A 177 -6.79 -17.60 2.98
N ILE A 178 -5.67 -16.89 3.04
CA ILE A 178 -4.67 -16.84 1.97
C ILE A 178 -4.20 -18.26 1.63
N ASP A 179 -3.91 -19.09 2.62
CA ASP A 179 -3.47 -20.48 2.41
C ASP A 179 -4.47 -21.32 1.61
N LYS A 180 -5.75 -20.97 1.63
CA LYS A 180 -6.78 -21.66 0.83
C LYS A 180 -6.81 -21.20 -0.63
N TYR A 181 -6.47 -19.94 -0.91
CA TYR A 181 -6.77 -19.30 -2.19
C TYR A 181 -5.55 -18.82 -2.97
N TYR A 182 -4.33 -18.81 -2.41
CA TYR A 182 -3.15 -18.25 -3.09
C TYR A 182 -2.75 -19.01 -4.36
N GLY A 183 -3.04 -20.32 -4.44
CA GLY A 183 -2.79 -21.11 -5.66
C GLY A 183 -1.33 -21.16 -6.09
N GLN A 184 -0.39 -21.16 -5.13
CA GLN A 184 1.07 -21.10 -5.33
C GLN A 184 1.56 -19.79 -6.02
N LYS A 185 0.74 -18.75 -6.00
CA LYS A 185 1.11 -17.40 -6.45
C LYS A 185 1.49 -16.53 -5.26
N ASP A 186 2.33 -15.53 -5.52
CA ASP A 186 2.55 -14.47 -4.55
C ASP A 186 1.23 -13.75 -4.25
N VAL A 187 1.08 -13.24 -3.01
CA VAL A 187 -0.10 -12.48 -2.60
C VAL A 187 0.33 -11.06 -2.30
N CYS A 188 -0.32 -10.12 -2.95
CA CYS A 188 -0.09 -8.69 -2.80
C CYS A 188 -1.19 -8.08 -1.94
N ILE A 189 -0.80 -7.29 -0.93
CA ILE A 189 -1.70 -6.62 0.02
C ILE A 189 -1.30 -5.15 0.07
N SER A 190 -2.26 -4.23 0.14
CA SER A 190 -2.03 -2.78 0.29
C SER A 190 -2.01 -2.34 1.74
#